data_8c9e8590be9df629a9bc811254bed125
#
_entry.id   8c9e8590be9df629a9bc811254bed125
#
_cell.length_a   1.000
_cell.length_b   1.000
_cell.length_c   1.000
_cell.angle_alpha   90.00
_cell.angle_beta   90.00
_cell.angle_gamma   90.00
#
_symmetry.space_group_name_H-M   'P 1'
#
loop_
_entity.id
_entity.type
_entity.pdbx_description
1 polymer ?
#
loop_
_entity_poly.entity_id
_entity_poly.type
_entity_poly.pdbx_seq_one_letter_code
_entity_poly.pdbx_strand_id
1 'polypeptide(L)'
;MIRDILFLCTGNSARSQMGEAFMKKYAGNQFRVFSAGIEPRTEVFPPVIEVMREVGIDISGQKPKGVEEFLGRVYLVIVVCQNAEKKCPSIFGSARRLFWPFDDPEAATGSKEEVLAVCCNVRDQIDGKIRKWLKEQGISA
;
A
#
# COMPACT_ATOMS: atom_id res chain seq x y z
N MET A 1 19.16 -12.86 -3.59
CA MET A 1 18.80 -11.64 -4.37
C MET A 1 17.57 -11.00 -3.77
N ILE A 2 17.64 -9.71 -3.50
CA ILE A 2 16.49 -8.96 -2.97
C ILE A 2 15.53 -8.64 -4.11
N ARG A 3 14.24 -8.90 -3.91
CA ARG A 3 13.21 -8.69 -4.92
C ARG A 3 12.38 -7.46 -4.61
N ASP A 4 11.85 -6.83 -5.66
CA ASP A 4 11.04 -5.63 -5.55
C ASP A 4 9.57 -5.97 -5.44
N ILE A 5 8.92 -5.43 -4.40
CA ILE A 5 7.46 -5.51 -4.21
C ILE A 5 6.88 -4.11 -4.39
N LEU A 6 5.83 -4.01 -5.19
CA LEU A 6 5.13 -2.75 -5.40
C LEU A 6 3.68 -2.86 -4.96
N PHE A 7 3.27 -1.98 -4.04
CA PHE A 7 1.85 -1.80 -3.72
C PHE A 7 1.26 -0.79 -4.69
N LEU A 8 0.20 -1.18 -5.39
CA LEU A 8 -0.41 -0.38 -6.44
C LEU A 8 -1.85 -0.03 -6.09
N CYS A 9 -2.19 1.25 -6.21
CA CYS A 9 -3.57 1.72 -6.14
C CYS A 9 -3.77 2.85 -7.15
N THR A 10 -4.88 3.56 -7.09
CA THR A 10 -5.14 4.66 -8.03
C THR A 10 -4.35 5.90 -7.67
N GLY A 11 -4.53 6.42 -6.45
CA GLY A 11 -3.95 7.72 -6.07
C GLY A 11 -2.62 7.66 -5.35
N ASN A 12 -2.22 6.49 -4.86
CA ASN A 12 -1.02 6.32 -4.03
C ASN A 12 -0.99 7.29 -2.85
N SER A 13 -2.14 7.48 -2.21
CA SER A 13 -2.29 8.46 -1.14
C SER A 13 -2.75 7.86 0.18
N ALA A 14 -3.20 6.61 0.21
CA ALA A 14 -3.69 5.98 1.43
C ALA A 14 -3.29 4.50 1.51
N ARG A 15 -4.08 3.61 0.89
CA ARG A 15 -3.92 2.14 1.04
C ARG A 15 -2.54 1.64 0.66
N SER A 16 -2.03 2.03 -0.50
CA SER A 16 -0.71 1.58 -0.96
C SER A 16 0.42 2.15 -0.12
N GLN A 17 0.27 3.38 0.39
CA GLN A 17 1.25 3.99 1.28
C GLN A 17 1.35 3.22 2.60
N MET A 18 0.22 2.83 3.17
CA MET A 18 0.20 2.01 4.38
C MET A 18 0.81 0.63 4.13
N GLY A 19 0.46 0.02 2.98
CA GLY A 19 1.03 -1.28 2.60
C GLY A 19 2.54 -1.24 2.50
N GLU A 20 3.07 -0.23 1.83
CA GLU A 20 4.51 -0.03 1.73
C GLU A 20 5.15 0.07 3.11
N ALA A 21 4.59 0.88 3.99
CA ALA A 21 5.16 1.12 5.31
C ALA A 21 5.18 -0.14 6.19
N PHE A 22 4.07 -0.89 6.22
CA PHE A 22 4.02 -2.13 7.01
C PHE A 22 4.95 -3.20 6.45
N MET A 23 4.98 -3.37 5.14
CA MET A 23 5.85 -4.38 4.53
C MET A 23 7.32 -4.05 4.79
N LYS A 24 7.71 -2.78 4.70
CA LYS A 24 9.07 -2.34 5.05
C LYS A 24 9.40 -2.65 6.49
N LYS A 25 8.46 -2.40 7.39
CA LYS A 25 8.67 -2.65 8.83
C LYS A 25 8.95 -4.12 9.10
N TYR A 26 8.17 -5.02 8.47
CA TYR A 26 8.25 -6.44 8.78
C TYR A 26 9.26 -7.21 7.92
N ALA A 27 9.52 -6.76 6.71
CA ALA A 27 10.32 -7.51 5.75
C ALA A 27 11.23 -6.65 4.88
N GLY A 28 11.59 -5.44 5.34
CA GLY A 28 12.45 -4.52 4.59
C GLY A 28 13.85 -5.03 4.37
N ASN A 29 14.30 -6.04 5.11
CA ASN A 29 15.60 -6.68 4.90
C ASN A 29 15.51 -7.84 3.88
N GLN A 30 14.33 -8.22 3.44
CA GLN A 30 14.13 -9.33 2.49
C GLN A 30 13.60 -8.86 1.14
N PHE A 31 12.93 -7.71 1.11
CA PHE A 31 12.38 -7.14 -0.11
C PHE A 31 12.69 -5.65 -0.16
N ARG A 32 12.82 -5.12 -1.37
CA ARG A 32 12.72 -3.68 -1.58
C ARG A 32 11.26 -3.37 -1.82
N VAL A 33 10.69 -2.48 -1.04
CA VAL A 33 9.25 -2.22 -1.05
C VAL A 33 8.97 -0.81 -1.52
N PHE A 34 8.03 -0.72 -2.45
CA PHE A 34 7.62 0.55 -3.05
C PHE A 34 6.11 0.62 -3.12
N SER A 35 5.60 1.81 -3.42
CA SER A 35 4.20 1.99 -3.76
C SER A 35 4.08 2.99 -4.89
N ALA A 36 2.99 2.88 -5.67
CA ALA A 36 2.74 3.78 -6.78
C ALA A 36 1.24 3.87 -7.05
N GLY A 37 0.84 4.89 -7.81
CA GLY A 37 -0.53 5.09 -8.25
C GLY A 37 -0.60 5.24 -9.75
N ILE A 38 -1.73 4.79 -10.32
CA ILE A 38 -2.04 4.96 -11.74
C ILE A 38 -2.21 6.45 -12.05
N GLU A 39 -2.87 7.16 -11.14
CA GLU A 39 -3.10 8.61 -11.22
C GLU A 39 -2.72 9.21 -9.86
N PRO A 40 -1.42 9.42 -9.59
CA PRO A 40 -0.99 9.81 -8.26
C PRO A 40 -1.53 11.18 -7.84
N ARG A 41 -1.97 11.26 -6.59
CA ARG A 41 -2.41 12.52 -5.99
C ARG A 41 -1.19 13.35 -5.61
N THR A 42 -1.42 14.54 -5.07
CA THR A 42 -0.34 15.47 -4.73
C THR A 42 0.26 15.20 -3.36
N GLU A 43 -0.50 14.58 -2.45
CA GLU A 43 -0.03 14.31 -1.09
C GLU A 43 -0.67 13.04 -0.52
N VAL A 44 -0.03 12.48 0.49
CA VAL A 44 -0.60 11.40 1.27
C VAL A 44 -1.77 11.96 2.08
N PHE A 45 -2.88 11.19 2.14
CA PHE A 45 -4.08 11.61 2.86
C PHE A 45 -3.74 11.85 4.34
N PRO A 46 -3.88 13.08 4.86
CA PRO A 46 -3.42 13.40 6.21
C PRO A 46 -3.94 12.51 7.34
N PRO A 47 -5.23 12.11 7.36
CA PRO A 47 -5.68 11.17 8.40
C PRO A 47 -4.93 9.85 8.42
N VAL A 48 -4.43 9.39 7.28
CA VAL A 48 -3.63 8.16 7.20
C VAL A 48 -2.29 8.34 7.88
N ILE A 49 -1.66 9.50 7.71
CA ILE A 49 -0.41 9.82 8.43
C ILE A 49 -0.64 9.75 9.94
N GLU A 50 -1.77 10.29 10.40
CA GLU A 50 -2.11 10.32 11.82
C GLU A 50 -2.31 8.92 12.39
N VAL A 51 -3.10 8.06 11.71
CA VAL A 51 -3.36 6.71 12.24
C VAL A 51 -2.13 5.80 12.14
N MET A 52 -1.23 6.03 11.20
CA MET A 52 0.03 5.28 11.14
C MET A 52 0.94 5.69 12.30
N ARG A 53 0.94 6.95 12.67
CA ARG A 53 1.72 7.43 13.82
C ARG A 53 1.24 6.76 15.12
N GLU A 54 -0.05 6.48 15.25
CA GLU A 54 -0.60 5.79 16.43
C GLU A 54 0.02 4.42 16.65
N VAL A 55 0.49 3.76 15.60
CA VAL A 55 1.13 2.44 15.68
C VAL A 55 2.65 2.54 15.54
N GLY A 56 3.19 3.75 15.71
CA GLY A 56 4.63 3.98 15.75
C GLY A 56 5.30 4.08 14.40
N ILE A 57 4.54 4.28 13.32
CA ILE A 57 5.10 4.38 11.97
C ILE A 57 4.88 5.79 11.43
N ASP A 58 5.97 6.51 11.17
CA ASP A 58 5.91 7.85 10.60
C ASP A 58 6.05 7.79 9.09
N ILE A 59 4.96 8.09 8.38
CA ILE A 59 4.97 8.14 6.91
C ILE A 59 4.89 9.58 6.39
N SER A 60 5.14 10.58 7.23
CA SER A 60 5.04 11.98 6.83
C SER A 60 6.03 12.35 5.72
N GLY A 61 7.11 11.61 5.56
CA GLY A 61 8.07 11.81 4.48
C GLY A 61 7.74 11.08 3.18
N GLN A 62 6.72 10.23 3.17
CA GLN A 62 6.33 9.51 1.96
C GLN A 62 5.49 10.42 1.07
N LYS A 63 5.58 10.20 -0.25
CA LYS A 63 4.84 10.99 -1.24
C LYS A 63 4.21 10.10 -2.29
N PRO A 64 3.07 10.49 -2.86
CA PRO A 64 2.51 9.78 -4.00
C PRO A 64 3.46 9.79 -5.20
N LYS A 65 3.50 8.66 -5.92
CA LYS A 65 4.38 8.45 -7.06
C LYS A 65 3.61 7.75 -8.17
N GLY A 66 4.01 8.00 -9.42
CA GLY A 66 3.48 7.28 -10.57
C GLY A 66 4.19 5.94 -10.78
N VAL A 67 3.74 5.21 -11.80
CA VAL A 67 4.23 3.85 -12.06
C VAL A 67 5.49 3.81 -12.94
N GLU A 68 5.86 4.91 -13.55
CA GLU A 68 6.86 4.96 -14.63
C GLU A 68 8.22 4.38 -14.22
N GLU A 69 8.69 4.71 -13.03
CA GLU A 69 10.01 4.26 -12.58
C GLU A 69 10.05 2.78 -12.18
N PHE A 70 8.87 2.14 -12.10
CA PHE A 70 8.77 0.74 -11.66
C PHE A 70 8.53 -0.23 -12.81
N LEU A 71 8.33 0.28 -14.02
CA LEU A 71 8.06 -0.55 -15.18
C LEU A 71 9.25 -1.48 -15.48
N GLY A 72 8.95 -2.77 -15.65
CA GLY A 72 9.96 -3.76 -16.03
C GLY A 72 10.86 -4.25 -14.90
N ARG A 73 10.68 -3.77 -13.66
CA ARG A 73 11.58 -4.14 -12.56
C ARG A 73 10.90 -4.76 -11.35
N VAL A 74 9.59 -4.87 -11.36
CA VAL A 74 8.84 -5.38 -10.19
C VAL A 74 8.72 -6.89 -10.27
N TYR A 75 9.03 -7.57 -9.15
CA TYR A 75 8.83 -9.00 -9.00
C TYR A 75 7.38 -9.33 -8.67
N LEU A 76 6.78 -8.55 -7.76
CA LEU A 76 5.42 -8.79 -7.28
C LEU A 76 4.69 -7.45 -7.16
N VAL A 77 3.52 -7.37 -7.79
CA VAL A 77 2.61 -6.24 -7.63
C VAL A 77 1.47 -6.67 -6.72
N ILE A 78 1.27 -5.93 -5.63
CA ILE A 78 0.13 -6.13 -4.74
C ILE A 78 -0.85 -5.01 -4.99
N VAL A 79 -1.98 -5.34 -5.61
CA VAL A 79 -2.99 -4.36 -6.02
C VAL A 79 -4.02 -4.24 -4.90
N VAL A 80 -4.24 -3.03 -4.41
CA VAL A 80 -5.07 -2.80 -3.23
C VAL A 80 -6.39 -2.08 -3.52
N CYS A 81 -6.70 -1.83 -4.78
CA CYS A 81 -8.00 -1.28 -5.18
C CYS A 81 -8.46 -1.86 -6.52
N GLN A 82 -9.79 -1.86 -6.75
CA GLN A 82 -10.37 -2.46 -7.96
C GLN A 82 -10.00 -1.72 -9.24
N ASN A 83 -9.93 -0.39 -9.19
CA ASN A 83 -9.58 0.38 -10.39
C ASN A 83 -8.17 0.06 -10.88
N ALA A 84 -7.22 -0.03 -9.96
CA ALA A 84 -5.85 -0.40 -10.31
C ALA A 84 -5.76 -1.86 -10.78
N GLU A 85 -6.59 -2.75 -10.23
CA GLU A 85 -6.64 -4.15 -10.67
C GLU A 85 -7.01 -4.26 -12.16
N LYS A 86 -7.96 -3.46 -12.61
CA LYS A 86 -8.38 -3.46 -14.01
C LYS A 86 -7.27 -3.01 -14.95
N LYS A 87 -6.42 -2.08 -14.52
CA LYS A 87 -5.36 -1.49 -15.34
C LYS A 87 -4.02 -2.19 -15.21
N CYS A 88 -3.80 -2.95 -14.15
CA CYS A 88 -2.53 -3.58 -13.84
C CYS A 88 -1.98 -4.47 -14.98
N PRO A 89 -2.79 -5.35 -15.62
CA PRO A 89 -2.24 -6.20 -16.68
C PRO A 89 -1.64 -5.43 -17.86
N SER A 90 -2.21 -4.28 -18.21
CA SER A 90 -1.68 -3.48 -19.32
C SER A 90 -0.44 -2.68 -18.93
N ILE A 91 -0.18 -2.51 -17.62
CA ILE A 91 0.96 -1.74 -17.12
C ILE A 91 2.13 -2.66 -16.78
N PHE A 92 1.88 -3.73 -16.04
CA PHE A 92 2.94 -4.60 -15.50
C PHE A 92 3.03 -5.97 -16.18
N GLY A 93 2.08 -6.29 -17.06
CA GLY A 93 2.15 -7.47 -17.92
C GLY A 93 2.34 -8.77 -17.15
N SER A 94 3.52 -9.38 -17.31
CA SER A 94 3.82 -10.70 -16.78
C SER A 94 4.32 -10.70 -15.33
N ALA A 95 4.39 -9.56 -14.66
CA ALA A 95 4.77 -9.53 -13.25
C ALA A 95 3.77 -10.34 -12.42
N ARG A 96 4.26 -10.97 -11.34
CA ARG A 96 3.37 -11.66 -10.41
C ARG A 96 2.43 -10.64 -9.78
N ARG A 97 1.18 -11.04 -9.57
CA ARG A 97 0.15 -10.13 -9.09
C ARG A 97 -0.68 -10.77 -7.99
N LEU A 98 -0.89 -10.03 -6.90
CA LEU A 98 -1.86 -10.35 -5.87
C LEU A 98 -2.89 -9.23 -5.82
N PHE A 99 -4.14 -9.57 -5.59
CA PHE A 99 -5.21 -8.60 -5.45
C PHE A 99 -5.75 -8.66 -4.02
N TRP A 100 -5.49 -7.58 -3.27
CA TRP A 100 -5.96 -7.42 -1.90
C TRP A 100 -6.85 -6.19 -1.82
N PRO A 101 -8.14 -6.31 -2.12
CA PRO A 101 -9.02 -5.14 -2.07
C PRO A 101 -9.27 -4.69 -0.63
N PHE A 102 -9.09 -3.41 -0.39
CA PHE A 102 -9.41 -2.76 0.88
C PHE A 102 -10.33 -1.59 0.60
N ASP A 103 -11.19 -1.25 1.57
CA ASP A 103 -12.05 -0.08 1.45
C ASP A 103 -11.20 1.18 1.34
N ASP A 104 -11.71 2.15 0.57
CA ASP A 104 -11.02 3.40 0.35
C ASP A 104 -11.25 4.35 1.54
N PRO A 105 -10.24 4.62 2.37
CA PRO A 105 -10.44 5.52 3.51
C PRO A 105 -10.70 6.97 3.10
N GLU A 106 -10.32 7.35 1.88
CA GLU A 106 -10.60 8.71 1.39
C GLU A 106 -12.06 8.90 0.99
N ALA A 107 -12.82 7.82 0.84
CA ALA A 107 -14.25 7.88 0.59
C ALA A 107 -15.05 8.07 1.88
N ALA A 108 -14.41 8.03 3.04
CA ALA A 108 -15.10 8.21 4.31
C ALA A 108 -15.63 9.64 4.45
N THR A 109 -16.83 9.75 5.01
CA THR A 109 -17.48 11.03 5.26
C THR A 109 -17.86 11.14 6.73
N GLY A 110 -18.18 12.38 7.15
CA GLY A 110 -18.58 12.63 8.53
C GLY A 110 -17.56 13.45 9.29
N SER A 111 -17.56 13.31 10.62
CA SER A 111 -16.66 14.04 11.50
C SER A 111 -15.21 13.56 11.33
N LYS A 112 -14.27 14.33 11.89
CA LYS A 112 -12.86 13.91 11.90
C LYS A 112 -12.70 12.56 12.59
N GLU A 113 -13.39 12.36 13.71
CA GLU A 113 -13.33 11.09 14.43
C GLU A 113 -13.85 9.92 13.60
N GLU A 114 -14.91 10.14 12.84
CA GLU A 114 -15.47 9.11 11.98
C GLU A 114 -14.51 8.75 10.84
N VAL A 115 -13.87 9.74 10.23
CA VAL A 115 -12.87 9.51 9.18
C VAL A 115 -11.65 8.78 9.74
N LEU A 116 -11.17 9.20 10.92
CA LEU A 116 -10.04 8.52 11.56
C LEU A 116 -10.37 7.07 11.90
N ALA A 117 -11.59 6.80 12.36
CA ALA A 117 -12.01 5.43 12.68
C ALA A 117 -11.98 4.52 11.44
N VAL A 118 -12.41 5.04 10.28
CA VAL A 118 -12.34 4.29 9.03
C VAL A 118 -10.88 4.04 8.64
N CYS A 119 -10.03 5.06 8.77
CA CYS A 119 -8.61 4.92 8.47
C CYS A 119 -7.94 3.88 9.37
N CYS A 120 -8.27 3.86 10.67
CA CYS A 120 -7.77 2.86 11.61
C CYS A 120 -8.18 1.44 11.21
N ASN A 121 -9.44 1.28 10.83
CA ASN A 121 -9.96 -0.03 10.42
C ASN A 121 -9.23 -0.55 9.18
N VAL A 122 -9.07 0.29 8.16
CA VAL A 122 -8.36 -0.09 6.94
C VAL A 122 -6.88 -0.38 7.25
N ARG A 123 -6.24 0.48 8.07
CA ARG A 123 -4.86 0.26 8.52
C ARG A 123 -4.69 -1.14 9.14
N ASP A 124 -5.60 -1.50 10.04
CA ASP A 124 -5.50 -2.78 10.74
C ASP A 124 -5.75 -3.96 9.81
N GLN A 125 -6.62 -3.81 8.82
CA GLN A 125 -6.83 -4.83 7.80
C GLN A 125 -5.58 -5.05 6.96
N ILE A 126 -4.94 -3.98 6.54
CA ILE A 126 -3.70 -4.06 5.75
C ILE A 126 -2.59 -4.72 6.55
N ASP A 127 -2.42 -4.29 7.81
CA ASP A 127 -1.42 -4.87 8.71
C ASP A 127 -1.62 -6.38 8.87
N GLY A 128 -2.85 -6.79 9.17
CA GLY A 128 -3.17 -8.22 9.35
C GLY A 128 -2.96 -9.04 8.09
N LYS A 129 -3.30 -8.49 6.92
CA LYS A 129 -3.12 -9.18 5.65
C LYS A 129 -1.65 -9.38 5.32
N ILE A 130 -0.82 -8.37 5.57
CA ILE A 130 0.61 -8.46 5.33
C ILE A 130 1.25 -9.50 6.26
N ARG A 131 0.92 -9.47 7.54
CA ARG A 131 1.45 -10.46 8.50
C ARG A 131 1.09 -11.88 8.12
N LYS A 132 -0.17 -12.10 7.71
CA LYS A 132 -0.64 -13.40 7.28
C LYS A 132 0.13 -13.89 6.06
N TRP A 133 0.29 -13.02 5.07
CA TRP A 133 1.02 -13.37 3.84
C TRP A 133 2.49 -13.69 4.14
N LEU A 134 3.15 -12.90 4.98
CA LEU A 134 4.54 -13.16 5.36
C LEU A 134 4.68 -14.52 6.04
N LYS A 135 3.76 -14.84 6.94
CA LYS A 135 3.75 -16.15 7.61
C LYS A 135 3.61 -17.29 6.60
N GLU A 136 2.74 -17.13 5.61
CA GLU A 136 2.56 -18.11 4.54
C GLU A 136 3.81 -18.27 3.67
N GLN A 137 4.64 -17.22 3.58
CA GLN A 137 5.92 -17.28 2.88
C GLN A 137 7.07 -17.78 3.78
N GLY A 138 6.79 -18.12 5.02
CA GLY A 138 7.82 -18.57 5.97
C GLY A 138 8.67 -17.45 6.54
N ILE A 139 8.17 -16.21 6.53
CA ILE A 139 8.90 -15.04 7.01
C ILE A 139 8.28 -14.58 8.34
N SER A 140 9.15 -14.42 9.36
CA SER A 140 8.72 -13.89 10.65
C SER A 140 8.46 -12.39 10.55
N ALA A 141 7.34 -11.96 11.10
CA ALA A 141 6.98 -10.54 11.13
C ALA A 141 7.12 -9.98 12.57
#